data_4c8e5b1f440dd8133b1033da78b72eec
#
_entry.id   4c8e5b1f440dd8133b1033da78b72eec
#
_cell.length_a   1.000
_cell.length_b   1.000
_cell.length_c   1.000
_cell.angle_alpha   90.00
_cell.angle_beta   90.00
_cell.angle_gamma   90.00
#
_symmetry.space_group_name_H-M   'P 1'
#
loop_
_entity.id
_entity.type
_entity.pdbx_description
1 polymer ?
#
loop_
_entity_poly.entity_id
_entity_poly.type
_entity_poly.pdbx_seq_one_letter_code
_entity_poly.pdbx_strand_id
1 'polypeptide(L)'
;MPISYKRDVIGQGIALTEITDPKFKSNYISVSFVSPVVAENAPLNTLVAEVLASSSAKLPSLTALSKRLAYLYGAVLSTKSRRVGDNQENGLTIEYICDDFTIGKEVISVEAVKLLLDCLFDPQLENGTFSEKYVAMRKSELEDNIRAEINDKFGYSMRRAREVIYNGEPTSVSMLGTIENARAITPQKLFERYESLKRSAQIEITMCGRDFEAVRPVIIEAMQALERKDVVAVTYQKPSPIKPQVQRKTETQDVNQCKMIMAFKSPCRDVYVAKVFAAVLGGTPFSKLFSNVREKMSLCYYCSAAYSDLKGTMVVSSGVSRENIEKAEKAVLEQLEAVKNGEFTQQELENAETYLCTGFKSNNDSIYRMAEYYIAQNTRGTAYPPEEVCEIFKGITKQQVIDCAKTFEYDSFYVMQTPEDETEVDGNG
;
A
#
# COMPACT_ATOMS: atom_id res chain seq x y z
N MET A 1 27.38 -10.37 -6.25
CA MET A 1 26.76 -11.61 -5.75
C MET A 1 25.27 -11.49 -6.03
N PRO A 2 24.55 -12.58 -6.30
CA PRO A 2 23.11 -12.52 -6.47
C PRO A 2 22.44 -12.10 -5.15
N ILE A 3 21.24 -11.52 -5.23
CA ILE A 3 20.40 -11.18 -4.08
C ILE A 3 20.13 -12.48 -3.31
N SER A 4 20.34 -12.45 -2.00
CA SER A 4 19.98 -13.55 -1.10
C SER A 4 18.64 -13.22 -0.43
N TYR A 5 17.74 -14.19 -0.42
CA TYR A 5 16.44 -14.10 0.27
C TYR A 5 16.30 -15.27 1.23
N LYS A 6 15.91 -14.96 2.46
CA LYS A 6 15.60 -15.96 3.48
C LYS A 6 14.39 -15.52 4.29
N ARG A 7 13.47 -16.44 4.59
CA ARG A 7 12.32 -16.21 5.46
C ARG A 7 12.18 -17.31 6.48
N ASP A 8 12.17 -16.94 7.75
CA ASP A 8 12.06 -17.83 8.88
C ASP A 8 10.84 -17.47 9.74
N VAL A 9 10.15 -18.46 10.30
CA VAL A 9 9.20 -18.27 11.40
C VAL A 9 10.00 -18.38 12.69
N ILE A 10 10.10 -17.27 13.44
CA ILE A 10 10.95 -17.16 14.62
C ILE A 10 10.19 -17.17 15.95
N GLY A 11 8.86 -17.20 15.88
CA GLY A 11 7.96 -17.26 17.02
C GLY A 11 6.51 -17.43 16.60
N GLN A 12 5.61 -17.54 17.56
CA GLN A 12 4.18 -17.69 17.30
C GLN A 12 3.61 -16.44 16.59
N GLY A 13 3.28 -16.59 15.28
CA GLY A 13 2.84 -15.50 14.44
C GLY A 13 3.91 -14.42 14.20
N ILE A 14 5.18 -14.79 14.23
CA ILE A 14 6.30 -13.88 13.98
C ILE A 14 7.16 -14.45 12.86
N ALA A 15 7.26 -13.71 11.77
CA ALA A 15 8.10 -14.06 10.63
C ALA A 15 9.18 -13.00 10.37
N LEU A 16 10.39 -13.48 10.06
CA LEU A 16 11.56 -12.68 9.74
C LEU A 16 11.97 -12.95 8.30
N THR A 17 11.96 -11.91 7.48
CA THR A 17 12.48 -11.94 6.11
C THR A 17 13.78 -11.16 6.03
N GLU A 18 14.80 -11.79 5.49
CA GLU A 18 16.12 -11.20 5.26
C GLU A 18 16.43 -11.17 3.76
N ILE A 19 16.75 -9.99 3.24
CA ILE A 19 17.07 -9.73 1.85
C ILE A 19 18.45 -9.06 1.81
N THR A 20 19.46 -9.80 1.34
CA THR A 20 20.84 -9.30 1.33
C THR A 20 21.31 -9.00 -0.08
N ASP A 21 21.76 -7.76 -0.28
CA ASP A 21 22.42 -7.32 -1.51
C ASP A 21 23.61 -6.40 -1.15
N PRO A 22 24.86 -6.80 -1.43
CA PRO A 22 26.05 -6.07 -1.04
C PRO A 22 26.24 -4.71 -1.74
N LYS A 23 25.42 -4.37 -2.74
CA LYS A 23 25.45 -3.06 -3.40
C LYS A 23 24.96 -1.94 -2.50
N PHE A 24 24.08 -2.22 -1.53
CA PHE A 24 23.54 -1.20 -0.63
C PHE A 24 24.57 -0.70 0.37
N LYS A 25 24.52 0.58 0.65
CA LYS A 25 25.35 1.26 1.66
C LYS A 25 24.57 1.55 2.93
N SER A 26 23.26 1.34 2.92
CA SER A 26 22.38 1.42 4.08
C SER A 26 21.66 0.09 4.30
N ASN A 27 21.14 -0.10 5.49
CA ASN A 27 20.23 -1.16 5.87
C ASN A 27 18.86 -0.57 6.19
N TYR A 28 17.82 -1.26 5.77
CA TYR A 28 16.42 -0.95 6.05
C TYR A 28 15.81 -2.09 6.85
N ILE A 29 15.17 -1.76 7.97
CA ILE A 29 14.46 -2.72 8.79
C ILE A 29 13.06 -2.22 9.04
N SER A 30 12.07 -3.08 8.80
CA SER A 30 10.67 -2.86 9.08
C SER A 30 10.18 -3.89 10.08
N VAL A 31 9.49 -3.45 11.13
CA VAL A 31 8.77 -4.31 12.08
C VAL A 31 7.32 -3.86 12.11
N SER A 32 6.42 -4.73 11.69
CA SER A 32 5.01 -4.41 11.49
C SER A 32 4.09 -5.38 12.19
N PHE A 33 3.04 -4.87 12.83
CA PHE A 33 1.88 -5.60 13.28
C PHE A 33 0.88 -5.70 12.13
N VAL A 34 0.43 -6.91 11.81
CA VAL A 34 -0.58 -7.16 10.78
C VAL A 34 -1.81 -7.79 11.43
N SER A 35 -2.95 -7.17 11.24
CA SER A 35 -4.23 -7.65 11.77
C SER A 35 -5.37 -7.39 10.78
N PRO A 36 -6.46 -8.17 10.82
CA PRO A 36 -7.65 -7.88 10.04
C PRO A 36 -8.15 -6.45 10.27
N VAL A 37 -8.62 -5.80 9.20
CA VAL A 37 -9.22 -4.46 9.30
C VAL A 37 -10.55 -4.55 10.02
N VAL A 38 -10.69 -3.75 11.07
CA VAL A 38 -11.94 -3.52 11.79
C VAL A 38 -12.11 -2.00 11.89
N ALA A 39 -13.29 -1.49 11.56
CA ALA A 39 -13.53 -0.04 11.43
C ALA A 39 -13.18 0.74 12.71
N GLU A 40 -13.53 0.20 13.87
CA GLU A 40 -13.26 0.81 15.17
C GLU A 40 -11.76 0.85 15.49
N ASN A 41 -11.00 -0.13 14.98
CA ASN A 41 -9.58 -0.30 15.28
C ASN A 41 -8.66 0.39 14.26
N ALA A 42 -9.13 0.65 13.05
CA ALA A 42 -8.28 1.16 11.98
C ALA A 42 -7.59 2.50 12.33
N PRO A 43 -8.29 3.54 12.83
CA PRO A 43 -7.65 4.78 13.25
C PRO A 43 -6.76 4.60 14.50
N LEU A 44 -7.13 3.69 15.42
CA LEU A 44 -6.29 3.36 16.58
C LEU A 44 -4.96 2.76 16.13
N ASN A 45 -4.98 1.80 15.19
CA ASN A 45 -3.79 1.17 14.66
C ASN A 45 -2.85 2.18 14.00
N THR A 46 -3.40 3.10 13.21
CA THR A 46 -2.62 4.18 12.59
C THR A 46 -1.97 5.06 13.66
N LEU A 47 -2.75 5.46 14.66
CA LEU A 47 -2.25 6.36 15.72
C LEU A 47 -1.25 5.67 16.65
N VAL A 48 -1.36 4.36 16.91
CA VAL A 48 -0.37 3.60 17.68
C VAL A 48 1.01 3.77 17.06
N ALA A 49 1.17 3.56 15.74
CA ALA A 49 2.46 3.70 15.08
C ALA A 49 3.03 5.12 15.22
N GLU A 50 2.17 6.15 15.09
CA GLU A 50 2.57 7.56 15.20
C GLU A 50 3.03 7.91 16.63
N VAL A 51 2.36 7.40 17.65
CA VAL A 51 2.75 7.62 19.05
C VAL A 51 4.04 6.88 19.39
N LEU A 52 4.19 5.64 18.96
CA LEU A 52 5.42 4.85 19.14
C LEU A 52 6.65 5.49 18.49
N ALA A 53 6.48 6.18 17.35
CA ALA A 53 7.56 6.93 16.69
C ALA A 53 7.92 8.24 17.41
N SER A 54 7.23 8.61 18.47
CA SER A 54 7.44 9.93 19.14
C SER A 54 8.43 9.87 20.29
N SER A 55 8.57 8.72 20.95
CA SER A 55 9.46 8.57 22.14
C SER A 55 9.58 7.09 22.55
N SER A 56 10.57 6.81 23.39
CA SER A 56 10.70 5.53 24.12
C SER A 56 11.03 5.81 25.59
N ALA A 57 11.00 4.78 26.44
CA ALA A 57 11.38 4.93 27.83
C ALA A 57 12.80 5.49 28.00
N LYS A 58 13.72 5.11 27.11
CA LYS A 58 15.13 5.60 27.11
C LYS A 58 15.27 6.99 26.46
N LEU A 59 14.39 7.33 25.52
CA LEU A 59 14.41 8.59 24.77
C LEU A 59 13.03 9.26 24.90
N PRO A 60 12.76 9.91 26.05
CA PRO A 60 11.40 10.31 26.44
C PRO A 60 10.87 11.55 25.71
N SER A 61 11.56 12.05 24.69
CA SER A 61 11.10 13.19 23.90
C SER A 61 11.52 13.11 22.44
N LEU A 62 10.72 13.73 21.56
CA LEU A 62 11.06 13.88 20.15
C LEU A 62 12.46 14.49 19.93
N THR A 63 12.84 15.47 20.77
CA THR A 63 14.17 16.09 20.70
C THR A 63 15.28 15.09 21.06
N ALA A 64 15.09 14.26 22.09
CA ALA A 64 16.07 13.24 22.47
C ALA A 64 16.18 12.17 21.37
N LEU A 65 15.04 11.73 20.82
CA LEU A 65 14.99 10.78 19.72
C LEU A 65 15.69 11.34 18.47
N SER A 66 15.35 12.56 18.05
CA SER A 66 15.97 13.21 16.87
C SER A 66 17.47 13.39 17.03
N LYS A 67 17.95 13.79 18.23
CA LYS A 67 19.38 13.87 18.52
C LYS A 67 20.05 12.50 18.39
N ARG A 68 19.42 11.44 18.92
CA ARG A 68 19.99 10.09 18.83
C ARG A 68 20.07 9.63 17.38
N LEU A 69 19.03 9.84 16.58
CA LEU A 69 19.03 9.52 15.14
C LEU A 69 20.14 10.30 14.40
N ALA A 70 20.36 11.57 14.73
CA ALA A 70 21.46 12.35 14.17
C ALA A 70 22.85 11.75 14.52
N TYR A 71 23.04 11.30 15.77
CA TYR A 71 24.27 10.60 16.17
C TYR A 71 24.48 9.25 15.48
N LEU A 72 23.39 8.62 15.04
CA LEU A 72 23.42 7.40 14.21
C LEU A 72 23.56 7.74 12.73
N TYR A 73 24.36 8.75 12.41
CA TYR A 73 24.65 9.19 11.03
C TYR A 73 23.40 9.63 10.25
N GLY A 74 22.42 10.20 10.95
CA GLY A 74 21.18 10.62 10.33
C GLY A 74 20.24 9.45 9.98
N ALA A 75 20.26 8.40 10.81
CA ALA A 75 19.29 7.30 10.66
C ALA A 75 17.85 7.84 10.65
N VAL A 76 17.01 7.23 9.85
CA VAL A 76 15.63 7.66 9.65
C VAL A 76 14.67 6.65 10.26
N LEU A 77 13.97 7.05 11.31
CA LEU A 77 12.84 6.30 11.89
C LEU A 77 11.54 6.82 11.29
N SER A 78 10.73 5.93 10.75
CA SER A 78 9.46 6.29 10.12
C SER A 78 8.34 5.36 10.54
N THR A 79 7.11 5.87 10.48
CA THR A 79 5.91 5.05 10.67
C THR A 79 5.54 4.31 9.38
N LYS A 80 4.91 3.17 9.53
CA LYS A 80 4.31 2.40 8.45
C LYS A 80 2.86 2.11 8.82
N SER A 81 1.92 2.60 8.01
CA SER A 81 0.50 2.28 8.16
C SER A 81 -0.12 2.17 6.77
N ARG A 82 -0.56 0.96 6.41
CA ARG A 82 -1.17 0.71 5.11
C ARG A 82 -2.18 -0.43 5.14
N ARG A 83 -2.99 -0.49 4.11
CA ARG A 83 -3.88 -1.62 3.85
C ARG A 83 -3.18 -2.68 3.02
N VAL A 84 -3.39 -3.94 3.37
CA VAL A 84 -2.90 -5.11 2.62
C VAL A 84 -4.07 -6.09 2.47
N GLY A 85 -4.85 -5.94 1.40
CA GLY A 85 -6.12 -6.64 1.22
C GLY A 85 -7.13 -6.28 2.31
N ASP A 86 -7.65 -7.26 3.00
CA ASP A 86 -8.57 -7.10 4.13
C ASP A 86 -7.84 -6.89 5.47
N ASN A 87 -6.51 -6.67 5.43
CA ASN A 87 -5.69 -6.46 6.62
C ASN A 87 -5.10 -5.06 6.66
N GLN A 88 -4.72 -4.61 7.86
CA GLN A 88 -3.94 -3.42 8.10
C GLN A 88 -2.57 -3.82 8.64
N GLU A 89 -1.53 -3.26 8.04
CA GLU A 89 -0.14 -3.34 8.46
C GLU A 89 0.25 -2.02 9.11
N ASN A 90 0.74 -2.08 10.36
CA ASN A 90 1.16 -0.90 11.13
C ASN A 90 2.45 -1.21 11.85
N GLY A 91 3.37 -0.29 11.88
CA GLY A 91 4.65 -0.49 12.56
C GLY A 91 5.61 0.65 12.37
N LEU A 92 6.86 0.36 12.62
CA LEU A 92 7.96 1.29 12.44
C LEU A 92 9.00 0.71 11.49
N THR A 93 9.72 1.61 10.84
CA THR A 93 10.86 1.28 10.00
C THR A 93 12.06 2.11 10.41
N ILE A 94 13.24 1.56 10.25
CA ILE A 94 14.49 2.32 10.39
C ILE A 94 15.40 2.08 9.19
N GLU A 95 15.94 3.17 8.65
CA GLU A 95 17.01 3.13 7.67
C GLU A 95 18.27 3.74 8.29
N TYR A 96 19.41 3.07 8.18
CA TYR A 96 20.68 3.52 8.71
C TYR A 96 21.84 3.09 7.79
N ILE A 97 22.94 3.86 7.80
CA ILE A 97 24.14 3.53 7.02
C ILE A 97 24.80 2.25 7.58
N CYS A 98 25.31 1.38 6.70
CA CYS A 98 26.08 0.21 7.14
C CYS A 98 27.35 0.60 7.84
N ASP A 99 27.78 -0.18 8.84
CA ASP A 99 28.95 0.08 9.69
C ASP A 99 30.25 0.27 8.89
N ASP A 100 30.38 -0.42 7.75
CA ASP A 100 31.50 -0.26 6.80
C ASP A 100 31.66 1.16 6.24
N PHE A 101 30.61 1.97 6.21
CA PHE A 101 30.58 3.30 5.63
C PHE A 101 30.54 4.42 6.67
N THR A 102 30.60 4.09 7.96
CA THR A 102 30.79 5.10 9.03
C THR A 102 32.19 5.70 8.97
N ILE A 103 32.36 6.94 9.40
CA ILE A 103 33.65 7.68 9.27
C ILE A 103 34.75 6.98 10.04
N GLY A 104 34.52 6.60 11.29
CA GLY A 104 35.47 5.95 12.18
C GLY A 104 35.39 4.42 12.21
N LYS A 105 34.67 3.79 11.28
CA LYS A 105 34.32 2.36 11.36
C LYS A 105 33.55 2.00 12.65
N GLU A 106 32.72 2.93 13.08
CA GLU A 106 31.87 2.78 14.25
C GLU A 106 30.77 1.78 13.98
N VAL A 107 30.49 0.91 14.94
CA VAL A 107 29.41 -0.08 14.88
C VAL A 107 28.12 0.58 15.40
N ILE A 108 27.27 1.06 14.51
CA ILE A 108 26.01 1.73 14.85
C ILE A 108 24.77 0.85 14.60
N SER A 109 24.90 -0.23 13.84
CA SER A 109 23.80 -1.10 13.42
C SER A 109 22.98 -1.63 14.58
N VAL A 110 23.65 -2.16 15.62
CA VAL A 110 23.00 -2.69 16.83
C VAL A 110 22.25 -1.60 17.59
N GLU A 111 22.83 -0.40 17.67
CA GLU A 111 22.19 0.74 18.37
C GLU A 111 20.96 1.26 17.59
N ALA A 112 21.04 1.32 16.25
CA ALA A 112 19.92 1.71 15.41
C ALA A 112 18.75 0.72 15.55
N VAL A 113 19.05 -0.58 15.54
CA VAL A 113 18.02 -1.62 15.73
C VAL A 113 17.44 -1.58 17.14
N LYS A 114 18.26 -1.42 18.18
CA LYS A 114 17.76 -1.26 19.55
C LYS A 114 16.86 -0.03 19.70
N LEU A 115 17.19 1.09 19.04
CA LEU A 115 16.32 2.26 19.03
C LEU A 115 14.95 1.96 18.43
N LEU A 116 14.89 1.26 17.28
CA LEU A 116 13.65 0.81 16.67
C LEU A 116 12.83 -0.06 17.63
N LEU A 117 13.49 -1.05 18.24
CA LEU A 117 12.83 -2.00 19.17
C LEU A 117 12.40 -1.32 20.48
N ASP A 118 13.19 -0.39 21.02
CA ASP A 118 12.83 0.42 22.19
C ASP A 118 11.56 1.27 21.90
N CYS A 119 11.48 1.91 20.73
CA CYS A 119 10.27 2.63 20.34
C CYS A 119 9.04 1.70 20.22
N LEU A 120 9.23 0.49 19.69
CA LEU A 120 8.13 -0.47 19.45
C LEU A 120 7.67 -1.18 20.73
N PHE A 121 8.59 -1.55 21.64
CA PHE A 121 8.31 -2.48 22.74
C PHE A 121 8.61 -1.94 24.14
N ASP A 122 9.28 -0.79 24.22
CA ASP A 122 9.55 -0.05 25.47
C ASP A 122 9.17 1.44 25.32
N PRO A 123 7.88 1.73 24.98
CA PRO A 123 7.43 3.09 24.76
C PRO A 123 7.43 3.90 26.06
N GLN A 124 7.54 5.23 25.93
CA GLN A 124 7.37 6.14 27.07
C GLN A 124 5.93 6.08 27.58
N LEU A 125 5.75 5.66 28.82
CA LEU A 125 4.45 5.60 29.49
C LEU A 125 4.36 6.61 30.62
N GLU A 126 3.16 7.14 30.84
CA GLU A 126 2.79 8.01 31.97
C GLU A 126 1.58 7.37 32.66
N ASN A 127 1.68 7.11 33.96
CA ASN A 127 0.62 6.46 34.73
C ASN A 127 0.12 5.12 34.12
N GLY A 128 1.01 4.35 33.48
CA GLY A 128 0.69 3.07 32.88
C GLY A 128 0.00 3.12 31.52
N THR A 129 -0.09 4.30 30.89
CA THR A 129 -0.64 4.50 29.53
C THR A 129 0.29 5.37 28.69
N PHE A 130 -0.04 5.57 27.41
CA PHE A 130 0.69 6.54 26.58
C PHE A 130 0.57 7.96 27.15
N SER A 131 1.63 8.78 26.94
CA SER A 131 1.62 10.20 27.33
C SER A 131 0.47 10.95 26.68
N GLU A 132 -0.34 11.64 27.51
CA GLU A 132 -1.47 12.46 27.04
C GLU A 132 -1.01 13.51 26.01
N LYS A 133 0.16 14.10 26.24
CA LYS A 133 0.77 15.09 25.35
C LYS A 133 0.98 14.52 23.94
N TYR A 134 1.59 13.35 23.81
CA TYR A 134 1.87 12.74 22.51
C TYR A 134 0.59 12.23 21.83
N VAL A 135 -0.33 11.64 22.59
CA VAL A 135 -1.62 11.23 22.05
C VAL A 135 -2.41 12.43 21.53
N ALA A 136 -2.47 13.53 22.30
CA ALA A 136 -3.18 14.74 21.87
C ALA A 136 -2.54 15.36 20.60
N MET A 137 -1.22 15.43 20.53
CA MET A 137 -0.49 15.94 19.37
C MET A 137 -0.79 15.10 18.12
N ARG A 138 -0.60 13.80 18.19
CA ARG A 138 -0.80 12.90 17.05
C ARG A 138 -2.27 12.79 16.64
N LYS A 139 -3.18 12.92 17.60
CA LYS A 139 -4.62 12.99 17.33
C LYS A 139 -5.01 14.26 16.54
N SER A 140 -4.41 15.41 16.90
CA SER A 140 -4.61 16.64 16.13
C SER A 140 -4.11 16.49 14.70
N GLU A 141 -2.93 15.92 14.51
CA GLU A 141 -2.39 15.63 13.18
C GLU A 141 -3.27 14.66 12.38
N LEU A 142 -3.84 13.63 13.04
CA LEU A 142 -4.79 12.72 12.41
C LEU A 142 -6.06 13.44 11.95
N GLU A 143 -6.64 14.34 12.78
CA GLU A 143 -7.79 15.15 12.38
C GLU A 143 -7.47 16.06 11.19
N ASP A 144 -6.28 16.67 11.17
CA ASP A 144 -5.84 17.52 10.07
C ASP A 144 -5.62 16.71 8.78
N ASN A 145 -5.05 15.51 8.88
CA ASN A 145 -4.91 14.59 7.74
C ASN A 145 -6.26 14.16 7.18
N ILE A 146 -7.25 13.87 8.04
CA ILE A 146 -8.61 13.54 7.59
C ILE A 146 -9.24 14.72 6.84
N ARG A 147 -9.10 15.96 7.34
CA ARG A 147 -9.61 17.16 6.67
C ARG A 147 -8.88 17.45 5.36
N ALA A 148 -7.57 17.19 5.33
CA ALA A 148 -6.73 17.45 4.17
C ALA A 148 -6.88 16.43 3.05
N GLU A 149 -7.50 15.25 3.29
CA GLU A 149 -7.70 14.23 2.25
C GLU A 149 -8.31 14.76 0.96
N ILE A 150 -9.27 15.71 1.08
CA ILE A 150 -9.94 16.31 -0.08
C ILE A 150 -9.01 17.15 -0.96
N ASN A 151 -7.86 17.60 -0.45
CA ASN A 151 -6.91 18.42 -1.20
C ASN A 151 -6.19 17.60 -2.29
N ASP A 152 -5.94 16.30 -2.04
CA ASP A 152 -5.56 15.37 -3.10
C ASP A 152 -6.82 14.80 -3.77
N LYS A 153 -7.31 15.48 -4.80
CA LYS A 153 -8.55 15.11 -5.50
C LYS A 153 -8.49 13.69 -6.10
N PHE A 154 -7.32 13.24 -6.57
CA PHE A 154 -7.17 11.89 -7.10
C PHE A 154 -7.19 10.85 -5.98
N GLY A 155 -6.36 10.99 -4.96
CA GLY A 155 -6.34 10.10 -3.80
C GLY A 155 -7.71 10.02 -3.11
N TYR A 156 -8.37 11.17 -2.93
CA TYR A 156 -9.72 11.24 -2.40
C TYR A 156 -10.73 10.46 -3.26
N SER A 157 -10.72 10.66 -4.58
CA SER A 157 -11.63 9.94 -5.48
C SER A 157 -11.38 8.41 -5.46
N MET A 158 -10.12 7.99 -5.40
CA MET A 158 -9.76 6.57 -5.27
C MET A 158 -10.25 5.96 -3.94
N ARG A 159 -10.16 6.72 -2.83
CA ARG A 159 -10.71 6.30 -1.54
C ARG A 159 -12.22 6.16 -1.58
N ARG A 160 -12.93 7.16 -2.13
CA ARG A 160 -14.39 7.14 -2.27
C ARG A 160 -14.86 6.03 -3.19
N ALA A 161 -14.16 5.80 -4.30
CA ALA A 161 -14.42 4.67 -5.19
C ALA A 161 -14.26 3.33 -4.47
N ARG A 162 -13.23 3.19 -3.61
CA ARG A 162 -13.00 1.96 -2.83
C ARG A 162 -14.18 1.62 -1.93
N GLU A 163 -14.85 2.60 -1.34
CA GLU A 163 -16.07 2.40 -0.55
C GLU A 163 -17.20 1.79 -1.38
N VAL A 164 -17.29 2.15 -2.67
CA VAL A 164 -18.27 1.59 -3.60
C VAL A 164 -17.85 0.19 -4.08
N ILE A 165 -16.60 0.06 -4.50
CA ILE A 165 -16.04 -1.18 -5.06
C ILE A 165 -16.11 -2.32 -4.04
N TYR A 166 -15.76 -2.05 -2.80
CA TYR A 166 -15.64 -3.04 -1.73
C TYR A 166 -16.69 -2.86 -0.63
N ASN A 167 -17.85 -2.32 -0.97
CA ASN A 167 -18.93 -2.11 0.00
C ASN A 167 -19.24 -3.39 0.77
N GLY A 168 -19.22 -3.32 2.11
CA GLY A 168 -19.42 -4.47 3.00
C GLY A 168 -18.17 -5.32 3.23
N GLU A 169 -17.03 -5.00 2.62
CA GLU A 169 -15.75 -5.70 2.84
C GLU A 169 -14.81 -4.86 3.72
N PRO A 170 -13.91 -5.49 4.52
CA PRO A 170 -12.94 -4.76 5.35
C PRO A 170 -12.07 -3.78 4.55
N THR A 171 -11.75 -4.12 3.31
CA THR A 171 -10.97 -3.26 2.39
C THR A 171 -11.65 -1.90 2.10
N SER A 172 -12.96 -1.74 2.32
CA SER A 172 -13.66 -0.46 2.15
C SER A 172 -13.36 0.55 3.26
N VAL A 173 -12.97 0.09 4.44
CA VAL A 173 -12.78 0.90 5.65
C VAL A 173 -11.64 1.91 5.48
N SER A 174 -11.83 3.17 5.88
CA SER A 174 -10.73 4.15 5.95
C SER A 174 -9.74 3.80 7.07
N MET A 175 -8.44 3.87 6.78
CA MET A 175 -7.40 3.66 7.79
C MET A 175 -7.29 4.84 8.78
N LEU A 176 -7.67 6.05 8.34
CA LEU A 176 -7.68 7.22 9.20
C LEU A 176 -8.96 7.31 10.04
N GLY A 177 -10.03 6.59 9.66
CA GLY A 177 -11.34 6.68 10.29
C GLY A 177 -12.07 7.97 9.93
N THR A 178 -12.90 8.45 10.86
CA THR A 178 -13.59 9.75 10.79
C THR A 178 -13.06 10.69 11.87
N ILE A 179 -13.41 11.98 11.77
CA ILE A 179 -13.07 12.98 12.80
C ILE A 179 -13.66 12.57 14.16
N GLU A 180 -14.88 12.03 14.18
CA GLU A 180 -15.55 11.55 15.39
C GLU A 180 -14.77 10.37 16.00
N ASN A 181 -14.33 9.42 15.17
CA ASN A 181 -13.47 8.31 15.62
C ASN A 181 -12.17 8.83 16.22
N ALA A 182 -11.48 9.76 15.52
CA ALA A 182 -10.24 10.35 15.99
C ALA A 182 -10.42 11.05 17.35
N ARG A 183 -11.48 11.84 17.51
CA ARG A 183 -11.79 12.55 18.76
C ARG A 183 -12.10 11.63 19.94
N ALA A 184 -12.69 10.48 19.67
CA ALA A 184 -13.04 9.47 20.69
C ALA A 184 -11.81 8.68 21.21
N ILE A 185 -10.63 8.85 20.61
CA ILE A 185 -9.40 8.18 21.05
C ILE A 185 -8.89 8.80 22.34
N THR A 186 -8.64 7.97 23.34
CA THR A 186 -8.02 8.33 24.61
C THR A 186 -6.68 7.60 24.77
N PRO A 187 -5.73 8.11 25.62
CA PRO A 187 -4.49 7.41 25.92
C PRO A 187 -4.70 5.95 26.36
N GLN A 188 -5.71 5.72 27.19
CA GLN A 188 -6.05 4.39 27.69
C GLN A 188 -6.48 3.44 26.55
N LYS A 189 -7.46 3.84 25.72
CA LYS A 189 -7.92 3.03 24.58
C LYS A 189 -6.80 2.73 23.59
N LEU A 190 -5.93 3.72 23.34
CA LEU A 190 -4.81 3.55 22.44
C LEU A 190 -3.79 2.56 23.01
N PHE A 191 -3.50 2.62 24.30
CA PHE A 191 -2.59 1.70 24.98
C PHE A 191 -3.16 0.27 25.01
N GLU A 192 -4.44 0.10 25.32
CA GLU A 192 -5.11 -1.19 25.24
C GLU A 192 -5.03 -1.80 23.84
N ARG A 193 -5.19 -0.96 22.80
CA ARG A 193 -5.04 -1.42 21.42
C ARG A 193 -3.60 -1.83 21.11
N TYR A 194 -2.61 -1.06 21.53
CA TYR A 194 -1.20 -1.40 21.39
C TYR A 194 -0.87 -2.76 22.06
N GLU A 195 -1.29 -2.96 23.31
CA GLU A 195 -1.11 -4.23 24.02
C GLU A 195 -1.79 -5.40 23.30
N SER A 196 -2.97 -5.18 22.74
CA SER A 196 -3.67 -6.17 21.93
C SER A 196 -2.87 -6.52 20.66
N LEU A 197 -2.33 -5.52 19.94
CA LEU A 197 -1.50 -5.73 18.74
C LEU A 197 -0.23 -6.52 19.10
N LYS A 198 0.48 -6.10 20.14
CA LYS A 198 1.69 -6.76 20.61
C LYS A 198 1.44 -8.22 20.98
N ARG A 199 0.29 -8.53 21.60
CA ARG A 199 -0.08 -9.88 22.02
C ARG A 199 -0.57 -10.76 20.87
N SER A 200 -1.40 -10.24 19.97
CA SER A 200 -2.20 -11.09 19.08
C SER A 200 -2.08 -10.80 17.58
N ALA A 201 -1.51 -9.68 17.13
CA ALA A 201 -1.31 -9.44 15.69
C ALA A 201 -0.23 -10.38 15.12
N GLN A 202 -0.25 -10.68 13.81
CA GLN A 202 0.93 -11.20 13.15
C GLN A 202 2.03 -10.13 13.19
N ILE A 203 3.29 -10.55 13.41
CA ILE A 203 4.42 -9.64 13.34
C ILE A 203 5.26 -10.02 12.12
N GLU A 204 5.37 -9.10 11.20
CA GLU A 204 6.18 -9.22 10.00
C GLU A 204 7.42 -8.34 10.12
N ILE A 205 8.59 -8.98 10.07
CA ILE A 205 9.88 -8.31 10.13
C ILE A 205 10.54 -8.47 8.77
N THR A 206 11.00 -7.36 8.19
CA THR A 206 11.75 -7.37 6.95
C THR A 206 13.06 -6.61 7.16
N MET A 207 14.16 -7.27 6.92
CA MET A 207 15.50 -6.70 6.85
C MET A 207 15.94 -6.71 5.39
N CYS A 208 16.28 -5.55 4.85
CA CYS A 208 16.81 -5.41 3.49
C CYS A 208 18.08 -4.57 3.53
N GLY A 209 19.18 -5.06 2.94
CA GLY A 209 20.44 -4.32 2.98
C GLY A 209 21.65 -5.18 2.71
N ARG A 210 22.75 -4.85 3.35
CA ARG A 210 24.06 -5.43 3.08
C ARG A 210 24.41 -6.60 3.99
N ASP A 211 24.22 -6.41 5.32
CA ASP A 211 24.63 -7.37 6.35
C ASP A 211 23.75 -7.22 7.59
N PHE A 212 23.40 -8.37 8.18
CA PHE A 212 22.53 -8.44 9.37
C PHE A 212 23.07 -9.36 10.46
N GLU A 213 24.32 -9.84 10.36
CA GLU A 213 24.89 -10.79 11.31
C GLU A 213 24.81 -10.28 12.75
N ALA A 214 25.17 -9.02 12.98
CA ALA A 214 25.16 -8.41 14.31
C ALA A 214 23.75 -8.09 14.83
N VAL A 215 22.78 -7.77 13.94
CA VAL A 215 21.46 -7.28 14.35
C VAL A 215 20.39 -8.37 14.41
N ARG A 216 20.55 -9.43 13.64
CA ARG A 216 19.59 -10.54 13.61
C ARG A 216 19.38 -11.18 15.01
N PRO A 217 20.42 -11.47 15.81
CA PRO A 217 20.24 -11.99 17.16
C PRO A 217 19.47 -11.03 18.08
N VAL A 218 19.74 -9.72 17.98
CA VAL A 218 19.05 -8.69 18.76
C VAL A 218 17.56 -8.67 18.49
N ILE A 219 17.17 -8.78 17.21
CA ILE A 219 15.76 -8.85 16.82
C ILE A 219 15.11 -10.13 17.35
N ILE A 220 15.76 -11.28 17.19
CA ILE A 220 15.24 -12.57 17.65
C ILE A 220 15.02 -12.55 19.17
N GLU A 221 15.99 -12.08 19.94
CA GLU A 221 15.90 -11.96 21.41
C GLU A 221 14.70 -11.09 21.82
N ALA A 222 14.52 -9.91 21.18
CA ALA A 222 13.40 -9.03 21.47
C ALA A 222 12.05 -9.69 21.13
N MET A 223 11.96 -10.45 20.03
CA MET A 223 10.74 -11.16 19.65
C MET A 223 10.42 -12.32 20.59
N GLN A 224 11.44 -13.04 21.08
CA GLN A 224 11.27 -14.14 22.04
C GLN A 224 10.81 -13.67 23.42
N ALA A 225 11.10 -12.43 23.78
CA ALA A 225 10.65 -11.82 25.03
C ALA A 225 9.15 -11.42 25.01
N LEU A 226 8.48 -11.45 23.84
CA LEU A 226 7.08 -11.08 23.74
C LEU A 226 6.16 -12.21 24.21
N GLU A 227 5.21 -11.86 25.08
CA GLU A 227 4.11 -12.76 25.44
C GLU A 227 3.06 -12.78 24.31
N ARG A 228 3.02 -13.90 23.58
CA ARG A 228 2.12 -14.07 22.44
C ARG A 228 0.96 -15.00 22.80
N LYS A 229 -0.26 -14.54 22.53
CA LYS A 229 -1.48 -15.32 22.81
C LYS A 229 -2.59 -14.95 21.83
N ASP A 230 -3.39 -15.94 21.45
CA ASP A 230 -4.58 -15.76 20.58
C ASP A 230 -4.22 -15.04 19.27
N VAL A 231 -3.11 -15.46 18.66
CA VAL A 231 -2.59 -14.83 17.42
C VAL A 231 -3.61 -14.96 16.31
N VAL A 232 -4.02 -13.82 15.76
CA VAL A 232 -5.05 -13.75 14.71
C VAL A 232 -4.56 -14.34 13.40
N ALA A 233 -5.45 -15.04 12.72
CA ALA A 233 -5.18 -15.50 11.35
C ALA A 233 -5.28 -14.31 10.38
N VAL A 234 -4.33 -14.24 9.45
CA VAL A 234 -4.28 -13.24 8.38
C VAL A 234 -4.39 -13.94 7.04
N THR A 235 -5.33 -13.49 6.22
CA THR A 235 -5.48 -13.93 4.83
C THR A 235 -5.22 -12.73 3.94
N TYR A 236 -4.15 -12.80 3.13
CA TYR A 236 -3.78 -11.69 2.26
C TYR A 236 -4.57 -11.68 0.95
N GLN A 237 -4.65 -12.83 0.28
CA GLN A 237 -5.35 -12.97 -1.00
C GLN A 237 -6.79 -13.45 -0.78
N LYS A 238 -7.72 -12.51 -0.89
CA LYS A 238 -9.16 -12.79 -0.80
C LYS A 238 -9.87 -12.02 -1.91
N PRO A 239 -10.09 -12.64 -3.07
CA PRO A 239 -10.82 -12.00 -4.17
C PRO A 239 -12.15 -11.44 -3.70
N SER A 240 -12.45 -10.24 -4.16
CA SER A 240 -13.73 -9.58 -3.89
C SER A 240 -14.85 -10.23 -4.72
N PRO A 241 -16.02 -10.50 -4.13
CA PRO A 241 -17.13 -11.05 -4.88
C PRO A 241 -17.62 -10.09 -5.97
N ILE A 242 -17.99 -10.63 -7.11
CA ILE A 242 -18.64 -9.88 -8.19
C ILE A 242 -20.07 -9.58 -7.76
N LYS A 243 -20.50 -8.35 -7.93
CA LYS A 243 -21.85 -7.91 -7.59
C LYS A 243 -22.83 -8.25 -8.71
N PRO A 244 -24.10 -8.58 -8.39
CA PRO A 244 -25.10 -8.94 -9.41
C PRO A 244 -25.47 -7.78 -10.34
N GLN A 245 -25.18 -6.54 -9.94
CA GLN A 245 -25.41 -5.34 -10.72
C GLN A 245 -24.30 -4.33 -10.48
N VAL A 246 -23.94 -3.56 -11.50
CA VAL A 246 -22.95 -2.48 -11.42
C VAL A 246 -23.40 -1.45 -10.38
N GLN A 247 -22.60 -1.28 -9.35
CA GLN A 247 -22.85 -0.26 -8.33
C GLN A 247 -22.35 1.09 -8.82
N ARG A 248 -23.22 2.11 -8.79
CA ARG A 248 -22.90 3.44 -9.27
C ARG A 248 -22.97 4.46 -8.16
N LYS A 249 -22.00 5.38 -8.14
CA LYS A 249 -22.00 6.54 -7.25
C LYS A 249 -21.44 7.75 -7.96
N THR A 250 -22.18 8.84 -7.90
CA THR A 250 -21.76 10.17 -8.35
C THR A 250 -21.59 11.06 -7.14
N GLU A 251 -20.52 11.85 -7.11
CA GLU A 251 -20.23 12.83 -6.08
C GLU A 251 -19.85 14.15 -6.75
N THR A 252 -20.46 15.25 -6.34
CA THR A 252 -20.16 16.58 -6.86
C THR A 252 -19.18 17.27 -5.94
N GLN A 253 -18.08 17.75 -6.50
CA GLN A 253 -17.01 18.46 -5.79
C GLN A 253 -16.45 19.57 -6.68
N ASP A 254 -15.93 20.62 -6.07
CA ASP A 254 -15.19 21.65 -6.78
C ASP A 254 -13.86 21.09 -7.27
N VAL A 255 -13.85 20.70 -8.54
CA VAL A 255 -12.71 20.10 -9.23
C VAL A 255 -12.59 20.66 -10.64
N ASN A 256 -11.38 20.89 -11.13
CA ASN A 256 -11.15 21.34 -12.50
C ASN A 256 -11.38 20.23 -13.53
N GLN A 257 -11.47 18.97 -13.11
CA GLN A 257 -11.59 17.81 -13.97
C GLN A 257 -12.28 16.68 -13.22
N CYS A 258 -13.30 16.09 -13.82
CA CYS A 258 -13.98 14.93 -13.27
C CYS A 258 -13.02 13.74 -13.14
N LYS A 259 -13.16 12.97 -12.06
CA LYS A 259 -12.41 11.73 -11.82
C LYS A 259 -13.39 10.57 -11.97
N MET A 260 -13.24 9.82 -13.06
CA MET A 260 -14.02 8.61 -13.35
C MET A 260 -13.23 7.38 -12.96
N ILE A 261 -13.83 6.49 -12.19
CA ILE A 261 -13.21 5.25 -11.72
C ILE A 261 -14.18 4.10 -11.99
N MET A 262 -13.70 3.11 -12.72
CA MET A 262 -14.43 1.89 -13.07
C MET A 262 -13.70 0.69 -12.47
N ALA A 263 -14.41 -0.23 -11.87
CA ALA A 263 -13.83 -1.45 -11.32
C ALA A 263 -14.38 -2.69 -12.00
N PHE A 264 -13.47 -3.60 -12.28
CA PHE A 264 -13.75 -4.90 -12.87
C PHE A 264 -13.21 -5.98 -11.93
N LYS A 265 -14.02 -6.98 -11.60
CA LYS A 265 -13.65 -8.05 -10.69
C LYS A 265 -13.54 -9.38 -11.43
N SER A 266 -12.65 -10.24 -10.96
CA SER A 266 -12.37 -11.52 -11.57
C SER A 266 -12.03 -12.58 -10.54
N PRO A 267 -12.47 -13.84 -10.72
CA PRO A 267 -12.00 -14.99 -9.96
C PRO A 267 -10.60 -15.46 -10.40
N CYS A 268 -10.00 -14.85 -11.43
CA CYS A 268 -8.67 -15.24 -11.94
C CYS A 268 -7.63 -15.19 -10.81
N ARG A 269 -6.90 -16.28 -10.65
CA ARG A 269 -5.85 -16.40 -9.63
C ARG A 269 -4.44 -16.26 -10.19
N ASP A 270 -4.30 -16.27 -11.51
CA ASP A 270 -2.99 -16.02 -12.13
C ASP A 270 -2.70 -14.52 -12.14
N VAL A 271 -1.94 -14.12 -11.11
CA VAL A 271 -1.58 -12.72 -10.89
C VAL A 271 -0.75 -12.15 -12.04
N TYR A 272 0.12 -12.95 -12.63
CA TYR A 272 1.03 -12.49 -13.68
C TYR A 272 0.29 -12.28 -14.99
N VAL A 273 -0.58 -13.21 -15.39
CA VAL A 273 -1.45 -13.05 -16.56
C VAL A 273 -2.38 -11.85 -16.39
N ALA A 274 -2.98 -11.68 -15.20
CA ALA A 274 -3.86 -10.54 -14.95
C ALA A 274 -3.12 -9.19 -14.97
N LYS A 275 -1.83 -9.13 -14.55
CA LYS A 275 -0.99 -7.94 -14.67
C LYS A 275 -0.67 -7.63 -16.13
N VAL A 276 -0.34 -8.64 -16.95
CA VAL A 276 -0.12 -8.44 -18.40
C VAL A 276 -1.39 -7.98 -19.08
N PHE A 277 -2.54 -8.60 -18.78
CA PHE A 277 -3.82 -8.13 -19.28
C PHE A 277 -4.10 -6.66 -18.94
N ALA A 278 -3.93 -6.27 -17.67
CA ALA A 278 -4.13 -4.88 -17.25
C ALA A 278 -3.14 -3.92 -17.96
N ALA A 279 -1.90 -4.36 -18.21
CA ALA A 279 -0.89 -3.59 -18.95
C ALA A 279 -1.28 -3.41 -20.43
N VAL A 280 -1.77 -4.45 -21.10
CA VAL A 280 -2.29 -4.37 -22.49
C VAL A 280 -3.51 -3.46 -22.56
N LEU A 281 -4.44 -3.55 -21.61
CA LEU A 281 -5.65 -2.73 -21.59
C LEU A 281 -5.32 -1.25 -21.33
N GLY A 282 -4.63 -0.92 -20.23
CA GLY A 282 -4.49 0.47 -19.82
C GLY A 282 -3.26 0.77 -18.94
N GLY A 283 -2.34 -0.19 -18.73
CA GLY A 283 -1.21 -0.01 -17.83
C GLY A 283 0.04 0.62 -18.45
N THR A 284 0.04 0.89 -19.76
CA THR A 284 1.22 1.39 -20.49
C THR A 284 0.88 2.58 -21.38
N PRO A 285 1.89 3.39 -21.78
CA PRO A 285 1.71 4.42 -22.81
C PRO A 285 1.36 3.91 -24.22
N PHE A 286 1.35 2.60 -24.41
CA PHE A 286 1.01 1.93 -25.70
C PHE A 286 -0.25 1.07 -25.59
N SER A 287 -0.94 1.16 -24.46
CA SER A 287 -2.13 0.35 -24.18
C SER A 287 -3.34 0.80 -24.98
N LYS A 288 -4.36 -0.08 -25.02
CA LYS A 288 -5.63 0.20 -25.71
C LYS A 288 -6.31 1.47 -25.21
N LEU A 289 -6.39 1.67 -23.89
CA LEU A 289 -7.02 2.87 -23.31
C LEU A 289 -6.24 4.13 -23.66
N PHE A 290 -4.91 4.08 -23.57
CA PHE A 290 -4.08 5.23 -23.93
C PHE A 290 -4.24 5.58 -25.42
N SER A 291 -4.01 4.63 -26.31
CA SER A 291 -4.00 4.85 -27.76
C SER A 291 -5.36 5.21 -28.32
N ASN A 292 -6.45 4.57 -27.85
CA ASN A 292 -7.77 4.74 -28.44
C ASN A 292 -8.58 5.80 -27.70
N VAL A 293 -8.71 5.71 -26.37
CA VAL A 293 -9.61 6.59 -25.60
C VAL A 293 -8.98 7.97 -25.39
N ARG A 294 -7.67 8.02 -25.07
CA ARG A 294 -6.97 9.28 -24.85
C ARG A 294 -6.52 9.92 -26.17
N GLU A 295 -5.71 9.21 -26.98
CA GLU A 295 -5.08 9.83 -28.17
C GLU A 295 -6.05 9.98 -29.34
N LYS A 296 -6.69 8.91 -29.78
CA LYS A 296 -7.56 8.96 -30.98
C LYS A 296 -8.90 9.62 -30.73
N MET A 297 -9.58 9.28 -29.63
CA MET A 297 -10.92 9.83 -29.32
C MET A 297 -10.84 11.15 -28.53
N SER A 298 -9.70 11.48 -27.92
CA SER A 298 -9.50 12.69 -27.12
C SER A 298 -10.55 12.87 -26.01
N LEU A 299 -11.05 11.79 -25.42
CA LEU A 299 -12.10 11.83 -24.42
C LEU A 299 -11.61 12.14 -23.00
N CYS A 300 -10.30 12.00 -22.77
CA CYS A 300 -9.72 12.12 -21.44
C CYS A 300 -8.27 12.62 -21.47
N TYR A 301 -7.81 13.19 -20.36
CA TYR A 301 -6.41 13.62 -20.19
C TYR A 301 -5.49 12.46 -19.81
N TYR A 302 -6.02 11.52 -19.06
CA TYR A 302 -5.39 10.24 -18.75
C TYR A 302 -6.46 9.15 -18.66
N CYS A 303 -6.08 7.93 -19.01
CA CYS A 303 -6.87 6.74 -18.79
C CYS A 303 -5.91 5.58 -18.55
N SER A 304 -6.00 4.99 -17.37
CA SER A 304 -5.06 3.93 -16.98
C SER A 304 -5.78 2.80 -16.25
N ALA A 305 -5.23 1.58 -16.38
CA ALA A 305 -5.71 0.38 -15.69
C ALA A 305 -4.63 -0.17 -14.75
N ALA A 306 -5.03 -0.57 -13.54
CA ALA A 306 -4.17 -1.22 -12.56
C ALA A 306 -4.89 -2.41 -11.94
N TYR A 307 -4.16 -3.52 -11.75
CA TYR A 307 -4.68 -4.75 -11.15
C TYR A 307 -4.20 -4.93 -9.72
N SER A 308 -5.15 -5.19 -8.82
CA SER A 308 -4.91 -5.56 -7.41
C SER A 308 -5.11 -7.06 -7.25
N ASP A 309 -4.02 -7.78 -7.07
CA ASP A 309 -3.99 -9.23 -6.89
C ASP A 309 -4.57 -9.68 -5.54
N LEU A 310 -4.50 -8.84 -4.50
CA LEU A 310 -5.05 -9.17 -3.18
C LEU A 310 -6.58 -9.30 -3.20
N LYS A 311 -7.23 -8.57 -4.12
CA LYS A 311 -8.69 -8.50 -4.21
C LYS A 311 -9.24 -8.99 -5.57
N GLY A 312 -8.39 -9.42 -6.51
CA GLY A 312 -8.83 -9.84 -7.84
C GLY A 312 -9.56 -8.73 -8.60
N THR A 313 -9.15 -7.48 -8.41
CA THR A 313 -9.86 -6.31 -8.94
C THR A 313 -8.95 -5.51 -9.86
N MET A 314 -9.40 -5.21 -11.05
CA MET A 314 -8.80 -4.23 -11.94
C MET A 314 -9.57 -2.91 -11.82
N VAL A 315 -8.85 -1.83 -11.62
CA VAL A 315 -9.41 -0.48 -11.55
C VAL A 315 -8.92 0.32 -12.76
N VAL A 316 -9.86 0.87 -13.51
CA VAL A 316 -9.59 1.87 -14.54
C VAL A 316 -9.87 3.24 -13.96
N SER A 317 -8.91 4.14 -14.03
CA SER A 317 -9.05 5.54 -13.60
C SER A 317 -8.84 6.48 -14.78
N SER A 318 -9.67 7.52 -14.87
CA SER A 318 -9.62 8.48 -15.98
C SER A 318 -9.97 9.89 -15.50
N GLY A 319 -9.28 10.87 -16.08
CA GLY A 319 -9.61 12.30 -15.94
C GLY A 319 -10.35 12.77 -17.16
N VAL A 320 -11.64 13.12 -17.02
CA VAL A 320 -12.53 13.46 -18.12
C VAL A 320 -13.20 14.82 -17.91
N SER A 321 -13.66 15.47 -18.97
CA SER A 321 -14.61 16.55 -18.86
C SER A 321 -16.02 16.01 -18.59
N ARG A 322 -16.89 16.80 -17.98
CA ARG A 322 -18.22 16.38 -17.56
C ARG A 322 -19.05 15.79 -18.71
N GLU A 323 -19.06 16.46 -19.85
CA GLU A 323 -19.78 16.07 -21.08
C GLU A 323 -19.26 14.77 -21.72
N ASN A 324 -18.06 14.34 -21.35
CA ASN A 324 -17.42 13.13 -21.90
C ASN A 324 -17.52 11.90 -20.99
N ILE A 325 -18.10 12.01 -19.79
CA ILE A 325 -18.16 10.89 -18.80
C ILE A 325 -18.76 9.65 -19.44
N GLU A 326 -19.97 9.72 -20.01
CA GLU A 326 -20.68 8.57 -20.60
C GLU A 326 -19.96 8.01 -21.82
N LYS A 327 -19.39 8.91 -22.67
CA LYS A 327 -18.63 8.49 -23.85
C LYS A 327 -17.35 7.76 -23.44
N ALA A 328 -16.66 8.26 -22.42
CA ALA A 328 -15.43 7.66 -21.91
C ALA A 328 -15.71 6.30 -21.24
N GLU A 329 -16.79 6.19 -20.44
CA GLU A 329 -17.23 4.91 -19.89
C GLU A 329 -17.47 3.87 -21.01
N LYS A 330 -18.26 4.24 -22.00
CA LYS A 330 -18.54 3.36 -23.15
C LYS A 330 -17.26 2.96 -23.89
N ALA A 331 -16.37 3.92 -24.16
CA ALA A 331 -15.11 3.66 -24.84
C ALA A 331 -14.21 2.70 -24.04
N VAL A 332 -14.15 2.82 -22.71
CA VAL A 332 -13.42 1.87 -21.85
C VAL A 332 -13.98 0.46 -21.98
N LEU A 333 -15.32 0.30 -21.95
CA LEU A 333 -15.97 -1.00 -22.11
C LEU A 333 -15.71 -1.60 -23.49
N GLU A 334 -15.76 -0.80 -24.56
CA GLU A 334 -15.43 -1.23 -25.92
C GLU A 334 -13.97 -1.73 -26.03
N GLN A 335 -13.02 -1.05 -25.38
CA GLN A 335 -11.62 -1.50 -25.37
C GLN A 335 -11.43 -2.80 -24.55
N LEU A 336 -12.17 -2.98 -23.46
CA LEU A 336 -12.18 -4.24 -22.72
C LEU A 336 -12.68 -5.38 -23.60
N GLU A 337 -13.80 -5.20 -24.29
CA GLU A 337 -14.35 -6.22 -25.21
C GLU A 337 -13.40 -6.50 -26.38
N ALA A 338 -12.73 -5.48 -26.93
CA ALA A 338 -11.70 -5.66 -27.94
C ALA A 338 -10.57 -6.60 -27.45
N VAL A 339 -10.10 -6.44 -26.20
CA VAL A 339 -9.07 -7.34 -25.63
C VAL A 339 -9.65 -8.75 -25.43
N LYS A 340 -10.87 -8.90 -24.93
CA LYS A 340 -11.55 -10.20 -24.80
C LYS A 340 -11.70 -10.94 -26.13
N ASN A 341 -11.86 -10.21 -27.23
CA ASN A 341 -11.95 -10.74 -28.59
C ASN A 341 -10.58 -10.96 -29.24
N GLY A 342 -9.48 -10.64 -28.55
CA GLY A 342 -8.12 -10.79 -29.09
C GLY A 342 -7.72 -9.70 -30.09
N GLU A 343 -8.41 -8.56 -30.08
CA GLU A 343 -8.16 -7.43 -30.98
C GLU A 343 -6.97 -6.57 -30.46
N PHE A 344 -5.86 -7.22 -30.18
CA PHE A 344 -4.57 -6.59 -29.89
C PHE A 344 -3.46 -7.36 -30.60
N THR A 345 -2.41 -6.63 -30.96
CA THR A 345 -1.29 -7.17 -31.72
C THR A 345 -0.30 -7.89 -30.82
N GLN A 346 0.57 -8.70 -31.43
CA GLN A 346 1.69 -9.30 -30.71
C GLN A 346 2.65 -8.23 -30.16
N GLN A 347 2.85 -7.13 -30.91
CA GLN A 347 3.67 -6.01 -30.49
C GLN A 347 3.11 -5.29 -29.25
N GLU A 348 1.77 -5.15 -29.11
CA GLU A 348 1.14 -4.58 -27.91
C GLU A 348 1.36 -5.47 -26.69
N LEU A 349 1.37 -6.79 -26.87
CA LEU A 349 1.69 -7.75 -25.81
C LEU A 349 3.16 -7.61 -25.37
N GLU A 350 4.11 -7.64 -26.33
CA GLU A 350 5.54 -7.50 -26.06
C GLU A 350 5.90 -6.17 -25.40
N ASN A 351 5.24 -5.09 -25.80
CA ASN A 351 5.38 -3.78 -25.17
C ASN A 351 4.90 -3.80 -23.71
N ALA A 352 3.76 -4.47 -23.43
CA ALA A 352 3.24 -4.61 -22.07
C ALA A 352 4.20 -5.42 -21.18
N GLU A 353 4.73 -6.54 -21.67
CA GLU A 353 5.71 -7.38 -20.99
C GLU A 353 7.00 -6.60 -20.70
N THR A 354 7.54 -5.89 -21.69
CA THR A 354 8.75 -5.08 -21.56
C THR A 354 8.57 -3.97 -20.52
N TYR A 355 7.43 -3.29 -20.52
CA TYR A 355 7.10 -2.25 -19.56
C TYR A 355 7.04 -2.80 -18.14
N LEU A 356 6.33 -3.92 -17.95
CA LEU A 356 6.25 -4.59 -16.65
C LEU A 356 7.63 -5.05 -16.17
N CYS A 357 8.42 -5.69 -17.04
CA CYS A 357 9.78 -6.12 -16.71
C CYS A 357 10.66 -4.96 -16.26
N THR A 358 10.60 -3.83 -16.97
CA THR A 358 11.36 -2.62 -16.61
C THR A 358 10.93 -2.13 -15.21
N GLY A 359 9.61 -2.06 -14.96
CA GLY A 359 9.07 -1.67 -13.65
C GLY A 359 9.50 -2.61 -12.52
N PHE A 360 9.46 -3.93 -12.76
CA PHE A 360 9.87 -4.91 -11.76
C PHE A 360 11.38 -4.87 -11.48
N LYS A 361 12.22 -4.76 -12.51
CA LYS A 361 13.67 -4.65 -12.33
C LYS A 361 14.09 -3.36 -11.62
N SER A 362 13.36 -2.26 -11.81
CA SER A 362 13.66 -1.01 -11.11
C SER A 362 13.48 -1.09 -9.59
N ASN A 363 12.82 -2.13 -9.06
CA ASN A 363 12.79 -2.37 -7.61
C ASN A 363 14.18 -2.64 -7.03
N ASN A 364 15.11 -3.14 -7.86
CA ASN A 364 16.49 -3.37 -7.45
C ASN A 364 17.27 -2.07 -7.19
N ASP A 365 16.81 -0.91 -7.66
CA ASP A 365 17.55 0.36 -7.57
C ASP A 365 17.39 1.07 -6.21
N SER A 366 16.45 0.63 -5.39
CA SER A 366 16.15 1.24 -4.08
C SER A 366 15.97 0.16 -3.03
N ILE A 367 16.62 0.33 -1.89
CA ILE A 367 16.49 -0.56 -0.74
C ILE A 367 15.04 -0.68 -0.26
N TYR A 368 14.32 0.44 -0.20
CA TYR A 368 12.92 0.48 0.16
C TYR A 368 12.04 -0.28 -0.86
N ARG A 369 12.23 -0.02 -2.17
CA ARG A 369 11.48 -0.71 -3.23
C ARG A 369 11.73 -2.21 -3.22
N MET A 370 12.98 -2.61 -2.99
CA MET A 370 13.34 -4.03 -2.88
C MET A 370 12.66 -4.68 -1.67
N ALA A 371 12.69 -4.04 -0.51
CA ALA A 371 11.99 -4.52 0.67
C ALA A 371 10.48 -4.69 0.41
N GLU A 372 9.83 -3.66 -0.13
CA GLU A 372 8.39 -3.68 -0.45
C GLU A 372 8.04 -4.72 -1.52
N TYR A 373 8.91 -4.93 -2.50
CA TYR A 373 8.75 -5.97 -3.51
C TYR A 373 8.68 -7.36 -2.87
N TYR A 374 9.61 -7.70 -1.99
CA TYR A 374 9.60 -9.00 -1.31
C TYR A 374 8.50 -9.13 -0.26
N ILE A 375 8.13 -8.05 0.42
CA ILE A 375 6.94 -8.03 1.28
C ILE A 375 5.69 -8.37 0.46
N ALA A 376 5.54 -7.81 -0.74
CA ALA A 376 4.44 -8.16 -1.64
C ALA A 376 4.52 -9.61 -2.14
N GLN A 377 5.71 -10.16 -2.40
CA GLN A 377 5.90 -11.59 -2.71
C GLN A 377 5.45 -12.47 -1.54
N ASN A 378 5.81 -12.11 -0.30
CA ASN A 378 5.41 -12.85 0.90
C ASN A 378 3.90 -12.96 1.05
N THR A 379 3.13 -11.93 0.68
CA THR A 379 1.66 -11.99 0.72
C THR A 379 1.06 -13.01 -0.24
N ARG A 380 1.84 -13.45 -1.24
CA ARG A 380 1.48 -14.48 -2.23
C ARG A 380 2.07 -15.85 -1.90
N GLY A 381 2.92 -15.94 -0.87
CA GLY A 381 3.67 -17.16 -0.57
C GLY A 381 4.77 -17.46 -1.61
N THR A 382 5.28 -16.43 -2.30
CA THR A 382 6.34 -16.53 -3.31
C THR A 382 7.54 -15.68 -2.93
N ALA A 383 8.69 -15.90 -3.59
CA ALA A 383 9.92 -15.16 -3.36
C ALA A 383 10.75 -15.00 -4.66
N TYR A 384 10.06 -14.94 -5.80
CA TYR A 384 10.71 -14.81 -7.10
C TYR A 384 11.48 -13.50 -7.19
N PRO A 385 12.78 -13.53 -7.58
CA PRO A 385 13.50 -12.30 -7.91
C PRO A 385 12.86 -11.59 -9.13
N PRO A 386 13.06 -10.27 -9.29
CA PRO A 386 12.49 -9.52 -10.41
C PRO A 386 12.80 -10.09 -11.79
N GLU A 387 14.00 -10.67 -11.95
CA GLU A 387 14.44 -11.31 -13.19
C GLU A 387 13.61 -12.53 -13.55
N GLU A 388 13.31 -13.37 -12.56
CA GLU A 388 12.48 -14.57 -12.74
C GLU A 388 11.03 -14.19 -13.07
N VAL A 389 10.48 -13.16 -12.42
CA VAL A 389 9.15 -12.62 -12.76
C VAL A 389 9.13 -12.10 -14.20
N CYS A 390 10.22 -11.51 -14.68
CA CYS A 390 10.31 -11.09 -16.08
C CYS A 390 10.25 -12.27 -17.06
N GLU A 391 10.88 -13.40 -16.74
CA GLU A 391 10.77 -14.60 -17.58
C GLU A 391 9.34 -15.18 -17.55
N ILE A 392 8.66 -15.11 -16.39
CA ILE A 392 7.24 -15.47 -16.31
C ILE A 392 6.41 -14.59 -17.27
N PHE A 393 6.59 -13.26 -17.24
CA PHE A 393 5.86 -12.36 -18.14
C PHE A 393 6.09 -12.68 -19.61
N LYS A 394 7.32 -12.90 -20.04
CA LYS A 394 7.67 -13.24 -21.43
C LYS A 394 7.10 -14.58 -21.89
N GLY A 395 6.79 -15.48 -20.97
CA GLY A 395 6.15 -16.76 -21.27
C GLY A 395 4.63 -16.68 -21.43
N ILE A 396 4.01 -15.52 -21.14
CA ILE A 396 2.56 -15.37 -21.21
C ILE A 396 2.11 -15.21 -22.67
N THR A 397 1.23 -16.10 -23.10
CA THR A 397 0.72 -16.10 -24.46
C THR A 397 -0.49 -15.17 -24.64
N LYS A 398 -0.70 -14.70 -25.86
CA LYS A 398 -1.88 -13.92 -26.22
C LYS A 398 -3.19 -14.61 -25.80
N GLN A 399 -3.27 -15.95 -25.95
CA GLN A 399 -4.46 -16.70 -25.57
C GLN A 399 -4.73 -16.65 -24.07
N GLN A 400 -3.70 -16.77 -23.25
CA GLN A 400 -3.84 -16.65 -21.79
C GLN A 400 -4.35 -15.25 -21.37
N VAL A 401 -3.90 -14.19 -22.05
CA VAL A 401 -4.41 -12.83 -21.81
C VAL A 401 -5.88 -12.72 -22.19
N ILE A 402 -6.30 -13.28 -23.34
CA ILE A 402 -7.71 -13.32 -23.78
C ILE A 402 -8.58 -14.08 -22.77
N ASP A 403 -8.14 -15.25 -22.35
CA ASP A 403 -8.90 -16.10 -21.44
C ASP A 403 -9.03 -15.43 -20.06
N CYS A 404 -7.96 -14.79 -19.58
CA CYS A 404 -8.00 -13.98 -18.37
C CYS A 404 -8.96 -12.79 -18.52
N ALA A 405 -8.88 -12.04 -19.62
CA ALA A 405 -9.74 -10.88 -19.87
C ALA A 405 -11.22 -11.24 -19.81
N LYS A 406 -11.61 -12.39 -20.35
CA LYS A 406 -13.00 -12.90 -20.35
C LYS A 406 -13.56 -13.14 -18.96
N THR A 407 -12.71 -13.32 -17.94
CA THR A 407 -13.15 -13.54 -16.57
C THR A 407 -13.47 -12.24 -15.83
N PHE A 408 -13.11 -11.07 -16.40
CA PHE A 408 -13.34 -9.79 -15.76
C PHE A 408 -14.74 -9.26 -16.07
N GLU A 409 -15.50 -8.98 -15.01
CA GLU A 409 -16.85 -8.43 -15.09
C GLU A 409 -16.90 -7.01 -14.54
N TYR A 410 -17.67 -6.13 -15.17
CA TYR A 410 -17.89 -4.77 -14.72
C TYR A 410 -18.71 -4.76 -13.45
N ASP A 411 -18.14 -4.21 -12.35
CA ASP A 411 -18.69 -4.33 -10.99
C ASP A 411 -19.11 -2.99 -10.40
N SER A 412 -18.33 -1.93 -10.60
CA SER A 412 -18.58 -0.64 -9.94
C SER A 412 -18.13 0.55 -10.79
N PHE A 413 -18.90 1.63 -10.67
CA PHE A 413 -18.63 2.92 -11.27
C PHE A 413 -18.69 4.02 -10.21
N TYR A 414 -17.66 4.82 -10.15
CA TYR A 414 -17.63 6.02 -9.33
C TYR A 414 -17.18 7.20 -10.17
N VAL A 415 -17.86 8.33 -10.01
CA VAL A 415 -17.41 9.58 -10.61
C VAL A 415 -17.50 10.72 -9.60
N MET A 416 -16.39 11.46 -9.47
CA MET A 416 -16.37 12.77 -8.83
C MET A 416 -16.40 13.81 -9.94
N GLN A 417 -17.50 14.54 -10.02
CA GLN A 417 -17.76 15.48 -11.12
C GLN A 417 -17.74 16.92 -10.63
N THR A 418 -17.50 17.84 -11.55
CA THR A 418 -17.68 19.28 -11.35
C THR A 418 -19.14 19.60 -11.08
N PRO A 419 -19.46 20.68 -10.37
CA PRO A 419 -20.82 21.23 -10.34
C PRO A 419 -21.37 21.45 -11.75
N GLU A 420 -22.68 21.53 -11.89
CA GLU A 420 -23.27 22.04 -13.12
C GLU A 420 -22.93 23.54 -13.21
N ASP A 421 -22.48 23.98 -14.38
CA ASP A 421 -22.40 25.40 -14.61
C ASP A 421 -23.81 25.97 -14.38
N GLU A 422 -23.95 26.89 -13.43
CA GLU A 422 -25.16 27.71 -13.33
C GLU A 422 -25.25 28.41 -14.68
N THR A 423 -26.09 27.92 -15.59
CA THR A 423 -26.46 28.66 -16.78
C THR A 423 -26.96 30.00 -16.26
N GLU A 424 -26.23 31.07 -16.58
CA GLU A 424 -26.73 32.43 -16.42
C GLU A 424 -28.16 32.43 -16.96
N VAL A 425 -29.09 32.51 -16.05
CA VAL A 425 -30.46 32.83 -16.42
C VAL A 425 -30.34 34.25 -16.94
N ASP A 426 -30.21 34.39 -18.27
CA ASP A 426 -30.31 35.68 -18.95
C ASP A 426 -31.62 36.32 -18.51
N GLY A 427 -31.49 37.18 -17.53
CA GLY A 427 -32.52 38.11 -17.11
C GLY A 427 -32.67 39.18 -18.18
N ASN A 428 -33.29 38.83 -19.32
CA ASN A 428 -33.92 39.79 -20.19
C ASN A 428 -35.36 39.95 -19.74
N GLY A 429 -35.60 41.00 -18.97
CA GLY A 429 -36.87 41.58 -18.63
C GLY A 429 -36.74 43.09 -18.59
#